data_c3bebdebf3e2f98604bab2acfba5bcc4
#
_entry.id   c3bebdebf3e2f98604bab2acfba5bcc4
#
_cell.length_a   1.000
_cell.length_b   1.000
_cell.length_c   1.000
_cell.angle_alpha   90.00
_cell.angle_beta   90.00
_cell.angle_gamma   90.00
#
_symmetry.space_group_name_H-M   'P 1'
#
loop_
_entity.id
_entity.type
_entity.pdbx_description
1 polymer ?
#
loop_
_entity_poly.entity_id
_entity_poly.type
_entity_poly.pdbx_seq_one_letter_code
_entity_poly.pdbx_strand_id
1 'polypeptide(L)'
;MALDLFKRVESRKGLFAVEKITLIYNLLTSILILFMFQRMDHPLHMLWDRAVIAAMTFLLMYLYRLAPCKFSAFVRIAIQMSLLSYWYPDTFEFNRVFPNLDHLFATAEQWMFGGQPAVWFCHAFPQMWVSEPFNMWYFAYYPMILVVTLFYFIYRFDLFEKMSFVLVTCF
;
A
#
# COMPACT_ATOMS: atom_id res chain seq x y z
N MET A 1 2.18 -24.57 -20.42
CA MET A 1 2.59 -23.19 -20.70
C MET A 1 3.81 -22.90 -19.85
N ALA A 2 5.03 -22.96 -20.41
CA ALA A 2 6.24 -22.73 -19.64
C ALA A 2 6.28 -21.23 -19.26
N LEU A 3 6.41 -20.94 -17.98
CA LEU A 3 6.62 -19.58 -17.49
C LEU A 3 8.04 -19.15 -17.89
N ASP A 4 8.18 -18.54 -19.06
CA ASP A 4 9.45 -17.95 -19.52
C ASP A 4 9.77 -16.67 -18.73
N LEU A 5 10.05 -16.84 -17.42
CA LEU A 5 10.32 -15.75 -16.46
C LEU A 5 11.54 -14.91 -16.88
N PHE A 6 12.52 -15.55 -17.48
CA PHE A 6 13.77 -14.94 -17.90
C PHE A 6 13.75 -14.52 -19.38
N LYS A 7 12.61 -14.66 -20.06
CA LYS A 7 12.48 -14.14 -21.43
C LYS A 7 12.70 -12.64 -21.43
N ARG A 8 13.59 -12.23 -22.32
CA ARG A 8 13.93 -10.81 -22.48
C ARG A 8 12.68 -10.05 -22.95
N VAL A 9 12.37 -8.98 -22.26
CA VAL A 9 11.26 -8.06 -22.55
C VAL A 9 11.88 -6.76 -23.08
N GLU A 10 11.16 -6.04 -23.94
CA GLU A 10 11.62 -4.71 -24.34
C GLU A 10 11.82 -3.84 -23.09
N SER A 11 13.06 -3.33 -22.96
CA SER A 11 13.44 -2.49 -21.83
C SER A 11 12.68 -1.19 -21.88
N ARG A 12 11.71 -1.00 -20.98
CA ARG A 12 11.08 0.30 -20.81
C ARG A 12 12.06 1.27 -20.15
N LYS A 13 12.34 2.37 -20.83
CA LYS A 13 13.17 3.45 -20.28
C LYS A 13 12.36 4.25 -19.26
N GLY A 14 12.82 4.28 -18.00
CA GLY A 14 12.24 5.11 -16.95
C GLY A 14 11.51 4.36 -15.85
N LEU A 15 10.76 5.10 -15.04
CA LEU A 15 9.99 4.61 -13.91
C LEU A 15 8.65 4.03 -14.38
N PHE A 16 8.21 2.95 -13.75
CA PHE A 16 6.85 2.44 -13.86
C PHE A 16 5.85 3.39 -13.21
N ALA A 17 4.57 3.31 -13.59
CA ALA A 17 3.54 4.16 -13.02
C ALA A 17 3.42 3.97 -11.50
N VAL A 18 3.52 2.74 -11.02
CA VAL A 18 3.51 2.42 -9.59
C VAL A 18 4.69 3.05 -8.84
N GLU A 19 5.90 3.05 -9.42
CA GLU A 19 7.07 3.68 -8.81
C GLU A 19 6.94 5.21 -8.72
N LYS A 20 6.32 5.82 -9.72
CA LYS A 20 6.08 7.27 -9.70
C LYS A 20 5.15 7.67 -8.55
N ILE A 21 4.04 6.94 -8.38
CA ILE A 21 3.08 7.27 -7.31
C ILE A 21 3.68 7.03 -5.93
N THR A 22 4.44 5.94 -5.75
CA THR A 22 5.13 5.67 -4.48
C THR A 22 6.21 6.72 -4.17
N LEU A 23 6.96 7.18 -5.17
CA LEU A 23 7.93 8.27 -4.99
C LEU A 23 7.26 9.61 -4.70
N ILE A 24 6.12 9.91 -5.32
CA ILE A 24 5.34 11.12 -5.01
C ILE A 24 4.85 11.07 -3.55
N TYR A 25 4.27 9.94 -3.13
CA TYR A 25 3.85 9.74 -1.74
C TYR A 25 5.04 9.89 -0.78
N ASN A 26 6.17 9.25 -1.10
CA ASN A 26 7.40 9.32 -0.31
C ASN A 26 7.90 10.78 -0.17
N LEU A 27 7.83 11.57 -1.23
CA LEU A 27 8.21 12.99 -1.22
C LEU A 27 7.23 13.81 -0.38
N LEU A 28 5.93 13.65 -0.56
CA LEU A 28 4.91 14.40 0.17
C LEU A 28 4.99 14.12 1.68
N THR A 29 5.14 12.85 2.06
CA THR A 29 5.31 12.47 3.47
C THR A 29 6.65 12.96 4.05
N SER A 30 7.73 13.01 3.25
CA SER A 30 9.00 13.62 3.68
C SER A 30 8.85 15.13 3.98
N ILE A 31 8.12 15.84 3.13
CA ILE A 31 7.83 17.26 3.35
C ILE A 31 7.00 17.43 4.64
N LEU A 32 5.99 16.57 4.85
CA LEU A 32 5.15 16.60 6.05
C LEU A 32 5.99 16.36 7.33
N ILE A 33 6.93 15.40 7.30
CA ILE A 33 7.87 15.16 8.42
C ILE A 33 8.70 16.40 8.70
N LEU A 34 9.21 17.09 7.68
CA LEU A 34 10.00 18.31 7.87
C LEU A 34 9.17 19.41 8.54
N PHE A 35 7.89 19.58 8.18
CA PHE A 35 6.99 20.53 8.83
C PHE A 35 6.70 20.16 10.29
N MET A 36 6.61 18.87 10.59
CA MET A 36 6.26 18.36 11.92
C MET A 36 7.46 17.87 12.71
N PHE A 37 8.68 18.20 12.28
CA PHE A 37 9.93 17.67 12.79
C PHE A 37 10.06 17.71 14.31
N GLN A 38 9.64 18.81 14.94
CA GLN A 38 9.73 19.01 16.39
C GLN A 38 8.64 18.24 17.19
N ARG A 39 7.64 17.72 16.52
CA ARG A 39 6.49 17.04 17.16
C ARG A 39 6.53 15.52 17.01
N MET A 40 7.48 14.99 16.24
CA MET A 40 7.65 13.56 15.98
C MET A 40 8.75 12.98 16.85
N ASP A 41 8.62 11.74 17.25
CA ASP A 41 9.60 11.08 18.13
C ASP A 41 10.92 10.76 17.41
N HIS A 42 10.86 10.28 16.17
CA HIS A 42 12.02 9.82 15.40
C HIS A 42 12.08 10.36 13.95
N PRO A 43 12.00 11.68 13.73
CA PRO A 43 11.87 12.25 12.39
C PRO A 43 13.07 11.96 11.48
N LEU A 44 14.29 11.90 12.02
CA LEU A 44 15.50 11.59 11.24
C LEU A 44 15.49 10.15 10.73
N HIS A 45 15.03 9.20 11.54
CA HIS A 45 14.91 7.80 11.12
C HIS A 45 13.89 7.66 9.99
N MET A 46 12.74 8.30 10.13
CA MET A 46 11.71 8.30 9.10
C MET A 46 12.18 8.92 7.78
N LEU A 47 12.97 10.00 7.83
CA LEU A 47 13.57 10.61 6.63
C LEU A 47 14.64 9.71 6.01
N TRP A 48 15.45 9.03 6.84
CA TRP A 48 16.43 8.06 6.37
C TRP A 48 15.76 6.90 5.62
N ASP A 49 14.71 6.33 6.17
CA ASP A 49 13.95 5.24 5.53
C ASP A 49 13.40 5.68 4.16
N ARG A 50 12.90 6.91 4.05
CA ARG A 50 12.43 7.48 2.79
C ARG A 50 13.55 7.67 1.77
N ALA A 51 14.72 8.08 2.21
CA ALA A 51 15.90 8.18 1.35
C ALA A 51 16.33 6.79 0.85
N VAL A 52 16.32 5.78 1.73
CA VAL A 52 16.62 4.38 1.36
C VAL A 52 15.58 3.85 0.37
N ILE A 53 14.30 4.08 0.57
CA ILE A 53 13.23 3.67 -0.36
C ILE A 53 13.44 4.29 -1.74
N ALA A 54 13.73 5.59 -1.80
CA ALA A 54 14.03 6.27 -3.05
C ALA A 54 15.27 5.70 -3.75
N ALA A 55 16.36 5.52 -3.01
CA ALA A 55 17.59 4.93 -3.53
C ALA A 55 17.37 3.50 -4.06
N MET A 56 16.65 2.66 -3.31
CA MET A 56 16.27 1.31 -3.72
C MET A 56 15.46 1.31 -5.01
N THR A 57 14.49 2.22 -5.15
CA THR A 57 13.67 2.33 -6.36
C THR A 57 14.52 2.66 -7.59
N PHE A 58 15.45 3.61 -7.48
CA PHE A 58 16.38 3.94 -8.58
C PHE A 58 17.38 2.82 -8.87
N LEU A 59 17.87 2.13 -7.83
CA LEU A 59 18.74 0.96 -8.00
C LEU A 59 18.02 -0.16 -8.77
N LEU A 60 16.80 -0.48 -8.41
CA LEU A 60 15.99 -1.50 -9.09
C LEU A 60 15.70 -1.10 -10.55
N MET A 61 15.44 0.17 -10.81
CA MET A 61 15.32 0.68 -12.18
C MET A 61 16.61 0.49 -12.97
N TYR A 62 17.76 0.74 -12.36
CA TYR A 62 19.06 0.54 -13.00
C TYR A 62 19.33 -0.95 -13.28
N LEU A 63 19.12 -1.82 -12.31
CA LEU A 63 19.29 -3.28 -12.47
C LEU A 63 18.37 -3.85 -13.56
N TYR A 64 17.13 -3.38 -13.62
CA TYR A 64 16.22 -3.77 -14.72
C TYR A 64 16.74 -3.38 -16.09
N ARG A 65 17.41 -2.24 -16.23
CA ARG A 65 18.02 -1.84 -17.51
C ARG A 65 19.16 -2.76 -17.95
N LEU A 66 19.90 -3.34 -16.98
CA LEU A 66 20.98 -4.30 -17.25
C LEU A 66 20.44 -5.67 -17.68
N ALA A 67 19.36 -6.13 -17.05
CA ALA A 67 18.76 -7.43 -17.31
C ALA A 67 17.23 -7.33 -17.47
N PRO A 68 16.74 -6.82 -18.61
CA PRO A 68 15.31 -6.63 -18.84
C PRO A 68 14.62 -7.97 -19.11
N CYS A 69 13.95 -8.52 -18.08
CA CYS A 69 13.16 -9.75 -18.17
C CYS A 69 11.85 -9.61 -17.37
N LYS A 70 10.93 -10.54 -17.57
CA LYS A 70 9.65 -10.54 -16.82
C LYS A 70 9.86 -10.61 -15.32
N PHE A 71 10.83 -11.39 -14.87
CA PHE A 71 11.15 -11.54 -13.46
C PHE A 71 11.66 -10.23 -12.85
N SER A 72 12.58 -9.52 -13.51
CA SER A 72 13.09 -8.24 -13.00
C SER A 72 12.02 -7.15 -12.99
N ALA A 73 11.09 -7.16 -13.95
CA ALA A 73 9.93 -6.27 -13.93
C ALA A 73 8.98 -6.61 -12.75
N PHE A 74 8.74 -7.89 -12.51
CA PHE A 74 7.95 -8.36 -11.37
C PHE A 74 8.56 -7.92 -10.04
N VAL A 75 9.86 -8.13 -9.84
CA VAL A 75 10.56 -7.74 -8.61
C VAL A 75 10.43 -6.23 -8.35
N ARG A 76 10.63 -5.39 -9.38
CA ARG A 76 10.45 -3.94 -9.25
C ARG A 76 9.06 -3.57 -8.74
N ILE A 77 8.02 -4.14 -9.33
CA ILE A 77 6.63 -3.84 -8.99
C ILE A 77 6.26 -4.44 -7.64
N ALA A 78 6.66 -5.70 -7.38
CA ALA A 78 6.36 -6.39 -6.12
C ALA A 78 6.95 -5.67 -4.90
N ILE A 79 8.17 -5.13 -5.03
CA ILE A 79 8.78 -4.32 -3.97
C ILE A 79 7.97 -3.06 -3.70
N GLN A 80 7.50 -2.35 -4.75
CA GLN A 80 6.65 -1.17 -4.54
C GLN A 80 5.32 -1.52 -3.87
N MET A 81 4.72 -2.65 -4.23
CA MET A 81 3.50 -3.14 -3.56
C MET A 81 3.75 -3.52 -2.10
N SER A 82 4.90 -4.12 -1.80
CA SER A 82 5.29 -4.47 -0.42
C SER A 82 5.48 -3.24 0.48
N LEU A 83 5.80 -2.07 -0.08
CA LEU A 83 5.90 -0.82 0.68
C LEU A 83 4.57 -0.40 1.30
N LEU A 84 3.41 -0.86 0.80
CA LEU A 84 2.11 -0.62 1.43
C LEU A 84 2.09 -1.16 2.86
N SER A 85 2.69 -2.33 3.10
CA SER A 85 2.81 -2.90 4.45
C SER A 85 3.74 -2.10 5.37
N TYR A 86 4.72 -1.39 4.81
CA TYR A 86 5.59 -0.48 5.55
C TYR A 86 4.87 0.82 5.89
N TRP A 87 4.17 1.42 4.94
CA TRP A 87 3.53 2.72 5.15
C TRP A 87 2.31 2.68 6.07
N TYR A 88 1.64 1.55 6.18
CA TYR A 88 0.49 1.42 7.09
C TYR A 88 0.87 1.69 8.56
N PRO A 89 1.90 1.03 9.15
CA PRO A 89 2.39 1.40 10.48
C PRO A 89 3.00 2.81 10.55
N ASP A 90 3.65 3.28 9.49
CA ASP A 90 4.26 4.61 9.41
C ASP A 90 3.23 5.74 9.59
N THR A 91 1.99 5.54 9.14
CA THR A 91 0.90 6.52 9.37
C THR A 91 0.56 6.71 10.84
N PHE A 92 0.88 5.74 11.71
CA PHE A 92 0.65 5.86 13.15
C PHE A 92 1.44 7.01 13.77
N GLU A 93 2.68 7.22 13.33
CA GLU A 93 3.51 8.34 13.82
C GLU A 93 2.91 9.70 13.44
N PHE A 94 2.31 9.81 12.25
CA PHE A 94 1.58 11.02 11.88
C PHE A 94 0.32 11.21 12.73
N ASN A 95 -0.44 10.15 12.98
CA ASN A 95 -1.65 10.22 13.78
C ASN A 95 -1.39 10.66 15.22
N ARG A 96 -0.22 10.35 15.78
CA ARG A 96 0.18 10.80 17.14
C ARG A 96 0.37 12.32 17.23
N VAL A 97 0.72 12.96 16.13
CA VAL A 97 0.95 14.43 16.09
C VAL A 97 -0.37 15.20 16.01
N PHE A 98 -1.39 14.60 15.40
CA PHE A 98 -2.71 15.21 15.28
C PHE A 98 -3.61 14.86 16.48
N PRO A 99 -4.51 15.75 16.90
CA PRO A 99 -5.50 15.41 17.91
C PRO A 99 -6.42 14.30 17.37
N ASN A 100 -6.76 13.35 18.26
CA ASN A 100 -7.72 12.32 17.91
C ASN A 100 -9.10 12.95 17.63
N LEU A 101 -9.61 12.73 16.42
CA LEU A 101 -10.89 13.25 15.95
C LEU A 101 -12.03 12.20 16.01
N ASP A 102 -11.80 11.01 16.56
CA ASP A 102 -12.80 9.94 16.62
C ASP A 102 -14.09 10.39 17.35
N HIS A 103 -13.94 11.26 18.35
CA HIS A 103 -15.08 11.84 19.04
C HIS A 103 -15.99 12.69 18.14
N LEU A 104 -15.44 13.33 17.10
CA LEU A 104 -16.24 14.10 16.13
C LEU A 104 -17.07 13.16 15.26
N PHE A 105 -16.48 12.04 14.82
CA PHE A 105 -17.20 11.03 14.05
C PHE A 105 -18.28 10.36 14.89
N ALA A 106 -17.97 9.99 16.14
CA ALA A 106 -18.96 9.43 17.08
C ALA A 106 -20.11 10.41 17.35
N THR A 107 -19.81 11.72 17.47
CA THR A 107 -20.84 12.76 17.64
C THR A 107 -21.68 12.91 16.38
N ALA A 108 -21.09 12.87 15.20
CA ALA A 108 -21.81 12.93 13.94
C ALA A 108 -22.75 11.72 13.76
N GLU A 109 -22.27 10.49 14.09
CA GLU A 109 -23.11 9.28 14.09
C GLU A 109 -24.28 9.42 15.07
N GLN A 110 -23.99 9.92 16.28
CA GLN A 110 -25.02 10.15 17.30
C GLN A 110 -26.08 11.15 16.80
N TRP A 111 -25.67 12.20 16.10
CA TRP A 111 -26.58 13.20 15.54
C TRP A 111 -27.42 12.65 14.38
N MET A 112 -26.80 11.83 13.50
CA MET A 112 -27.47 11.28 12.31
C MET A 112 -28.41 10.10 12.64
N PHE A 113 -28.00 9.23 13.54
CA PHE A 113 -28.67 7.94 13.80
C PHE A 113 -29.25 7.83 15.22
N GLY A 114 -29.00 8.81 16.10
CA GLY A 114 -29.39 8.73 17.51
C GLY A 114 -28.56 7.77 18.34
N GLY A 115 -27.45 7.25 17.79
CA GLY A 115 -26.52 6.30 18.43
C GLY A 115 -25.46 5.82 17.48
N GLN A 116 -24.70 4.80 17.87
CA GLN A 116 -23.65 4.20 17.03
C GLN A 116 -24.20 2.93 16.34
N PRO A 117 -24.47 2.94 15.02
CA PRO A 117 -25.05 1.80 14.30
C PRO A 117 -24.22 0.51 14.40
N ALA A 118 -22.90 0.62 14.39
CA ALA A 118 -22.00 -0.53 14.54
C ALA A 118 -22.18 -1.24 15.89
N VAL A 119 -22.35 -0.47 16.97
CA VAL A 119 -22.60 -1.00 18.33
C VAL A 119 -23.96 -1.66 18.39
N TRP A 120 -24.99 -1.06 17.80
CA TRP A 120 -26.34 -1.67 17.73
C TRP A 120 -26.32 -2.97 16.94
N PHE A 121 -25.60 -3.02 15.82
CA PHE A 121 -25.44 -4.24 15.06
C PHE A 121 -24.79 -5.34 15.87
N CYS A 122 -23.71 -5.05 16.57
CA CYS A 122 -23.03 -6.02 17.43
C CYS A 122 -23.93 -6.55 18.54
N HIS A 123 -24.78 -5.70 19.15
CA HIS A 123 -25.73 -6.12 20.16
C HIS A 123 -26.92 -6.92 19.60
N ALA A 124 -27.39 -6.56 18.40
CA ALA A 124 -28.48 -7.27 17.73
C ALA A 124 -28.08 -8.66 17.23
N PHE A 125 -26.82 -8.82 16.84
CA PHE A 125 -26.27 -10.04 16.24
C PHE A 125 -24.98 -10.50 16.94
N PRO A 126 -25.05 -10.90 18.22
CA PRO A 126 -23.89 -11.31 19.01
C PRO A 126 -23.37 -12.71 18.63
N GLN A 127 -24.04 -13.41 17.69
CA GLN A 127 -23.75 -14.78 17.33
C GLN A 127 -22.44 -14.88 16.54
N MET A 128 -21.61 -15.85 16.90
CA MET A 128 -20.33 -16.12 16.26
C MET A 128 -20.45 -16.35 14.75
N TRP A 129 -21.49 -17.05 14.30
CA TRP A 129 -21.73 -17.31 12.88
C TRP A 129 -22.02 -16.05 12.04
N VAL A 130 -22.37 -14.93 12.69
CA VAL A 130 -22.51 -13.62 12.04
C VAL A 130 -21.16 -12.91 11.96
N SER A 131 -20.39 -12.90 13.04
CA SER A 131 -19.11 -12.17 13.10
C SER A 131 -17.99 -12.85 12.28
N GLU A 132 -17.96 -14.18 12.25
CA GLU A 132 -16.91 -14.94 11.53
C GLU A 132 -16.85 -14.64 10.03
N PRO A 133 -17.97 -14.57 9.26
CA PRO A 133 -17.92 -14.18 7.86
C PRO A 133 -17.34 -12.78 7.63
N PHE A 134 -17.63 -11.79 8.49
CA PHE A 134 -17.05 -10.45 8.39
C PHE A 134 -15.54 -10.49 8.63
N ASN A 135 -15.09 -11.23 9.64
CA ASN A 135 -13.67 -11.44 9.91
C ASN A 135 -12.97 -12.16 8.74
N MET A 136 -13.60 -13.19 8.19
CA MET A 136 -13.07 -13.90 7.02
C MET A 136 -12.97 -13.00 5.78
N TRP A 137 -13.97 -12.16 5.51
CA TRP A 137 -13.93 -11.23 4.39
C TRP A 137 -12.86 -10.16 4.56
N TYR A 138 -12.70 -9.63 5.77
CA TYR A 138 -11.62 -8.71 6.08
C TYR A 138 -10.25 -9.37 5.87
N PHE A 139 -10.08 -10.59 6.37
CA PHE A 139 -8.83 -11.36 6.16
C PHE A 139 -8.61 -11.72 4.69
N ALA A 140 -9.65 -12.08 3.95
CA ALA A 140 -9.58 -12.47 2.54
C ALA A 140 -9.05 -11.36 1.61
N TYR A 141 -9.11 -10.11 2.05
CA TYR A 141 -8.57 -8.97 1.32
C TYR A 141 -7.06 -9.13 1.01
N TYR A 142 -6.27 -9.57 1.99
CA TYR A 142 -4.82 -9.74 1.82
C TYR A 142 -4.44 -10.84 0.82
N PRO A 143 -4.93 -12.10 0.97
CA PRO A 143 -4.68 -13.13 -0.04
C PRO A 143 -5.27 -12.79 -1.41
N MET A 144 -6.36 -12.04 -1.48
CA MET A 144 -6.92 -11.57 -2.75
C MET A 144 -5.93 -10.69 -3.52
N ILE A 145 -5.27 -9.72 -2.86
CA ILE A 145 -4.24 -8.90 -3.49
C ILE A 145 -3.13 -9.78 -4.07
N LEU A 146 -2.66 -10.77 -3.30
CA LEU A 146 -1.61 -11.69 -3.75
C LEU A 146 -2.07 -12.51 -4.96
N VAL A 147 -3.26 -13.11 -4.89
CA VAL A 147 -3.82 -13.93 -5.97
C VAL A 147 -4.01 -13.12 -7.25
N VAL A 148 -4.58 -11.93 -7.15
CA VAL A 148 -4.77 -11.04 -8.30
C VAL A 148 -3.42 -10.64 -8.90
N THR A 149 -2.45 -10.29 -8.08
CA THR A 149 -1.10 -9.92 -8.52
C THR A 149 -0.43 -11.06 -9.28
N LEU A 150 -0.46 -12.29 -8.73
CA LEU A 150 0.11 -13.47 -9.37
C LEU A 150 -0.65 -13.85 -10.64
N PHE A 151 -1.99 -13.75 -10.65
CA PHE A 151 -2.79 -14.01 -11.83
C PHE A 151 -2.39 -13.11 -13.00
N TYR A 152 -2.30 -11.79 -12.80
CA TYR A 152 -1.90 -10.88 -13.85
C TYR A 152 -0.45 -11.09 -14.27
N PHE A 153 0.45 -11.36 -13.35
CA PHE A 153 1.84 -11.65 -13.66
C PHE A 153 2.00 -12.90 -14.54
N ILE A 154 1.25 -13.98 -14.25
CA ILE A 154 1.37 -15.26 -14.94
C ILE A 154 0.62 -15.25 -16.27
N TYR A 155 -0.63 -14.79 -16.28
CA TYR A 155 -1.54 -14.95 -17.40
C TYR A 155 -1.72 -13.71 -18.27
N ARG A 156 -1.57 -12.49 -17.70
CA ARG A 156 -1.83 -11.23 -18.37
C ARG A 156 -0.74 -10.20 -18.07
N PHE A 157 0.50 -10.58 -18.37
CA PHE A 157 1.66 -9.72 -18.10
C PHE A 157 1.58 -8.35 -18.81
N ASP A 158 0.88 -8.28 -19.94
CA ASP A 158 0.56 -7.04 -20.67
C ASP A 158 -0.18 -6.00 -19.83
N LEU A 159 -1.00 -6.46 -18.89
CA LEU A 159 -1.80 -5.61 -17.99
C LEU A 159 -1.23 -5.52 -16.56
N PHE A 160 -0.15 -6.25 -16.28
CA PHE A 160 0.39 -6.37 -14.92
C PHE A 160 0.78 -5.02 -14.31
N GLU A 161 1.48 -4.16 -15.05
CA GLU A 161 1.83 -2.81 -14.58
C GLU A 161 0.59 -1.97 -14.27
N LYS A 162 -0.39 -1.99 -15.17
CA LYS A 162 -1.63 -1.21 -15.01
C LYS A 162 -2.42 -1.68 -13.79
N MET A 163 -2.57 -2.99 -13.61
CA MET A 163 -3.24 -3.57 -12.45
C MET A 163 -2.54 -3.18 -11.15
N SER A 164 -1.21 -3.31 -11.09
CA SER A 164 -0.42 -2.95 -9.90
C SER A 164 -0.53 -1.48 -9.55
N PHE A 165 -0.55 -0.60 -10.57
CA PHE A 165 -0.79 0.83 -10.37
C PHE A 165 -2.18 1.10 -9.76
N VAL A 166 -3.23 0.46 -10.28
CA VAL A 166 -4.58 0.62 -9.75
C VAL A 166 -4.65 0.15 -8.30
N LEU A 167 -4.10 -1.04 -7.98
CA LEU A 167 -4.09 -1.55 -6.61
C LEU A 167 -3.40 -0.59 -5.64
N VAL A 168 -2.20 -0.11 -5.98
CA VAL A 168 -1.45 0.81 -5.10
C VAL A 168 -2.12 2.17 -4.97
N THR A 169 -2.85 2.62 -5.99
CA THR A 169 -3.56 3.92 -5.96
C THR A 169 -4.86 3.84 -5.14
N CYS A 170 -5.51 2.68 -5.12
CA CYS A 170 -6.75 2.46 -4.37
C CYS A 170 -6.52 2.09 -2.90
N PHE A 171 -5.30 1.71 -2.53
CA PHE A 171 -4.90 1.39 -1.14
C PHE A 171 -4.60 2.67 -0.36
#